data_172716d2b1fb9e9d3bc4b3fce8a55d65
#
_entry.id   172716d2b1fb9e9d3bc4b3fce8a55d65
#
_cell.length_a   1.000
_cell.length_b   1.000
_cell.length_c   1.000
_cell.angle_alpha   90.00
_cell.angle_beta   90.00
_cell.angle_gamma   90.00
#
_symmetry.space_group_name_H-M   'P 1'
#
loop_
_entity.id
_entity.type
_entity.pdbx_description
1 polymer ?
#
loop_
_entity_poly.entity_id
_entity_poly.type
_entity_poly.pdbx_seq_one_letter_code
_entity_poly.pdbx_strand_id
1 'polypeptide(L)'
;MCALAGGDIMKTLKQILNEKKHQEVISIAPNRPVFDALVILAEYKIGALAVIDEGQLVGIFSERDYAREVVLKGRSSRTTLINEVMTAKVISASPQDLVDSAMQTMSDRRIRHLPIVENGTILGMLSVGDLLKETIAYQQGLIQQLENYIQGN
;
A
#
# COMPACT_ATOMS: atom_id res chain seq x y z
N MET A 1 4.19 31.63 6.46
CA MET A 1 4.92 30.40 6.69
C MET A 1 6.08 30.28 5.73
N CYS A 2 7.23 30.01 6.23
CA CYS A 2 8.42 29.90 5.40
C CYS A 2 8.40 28.56 4.66
N ALA A 3 8.49 28.61 3.34
CA ALA A 3 8.61 27.39 2.56
C ALA A 3 10.02 26.84 2.75
N LEU A 4 10.09 25.56 3.08
CA LEU A 4 11.36 24.88 3.17
C LEU A 4 11.93 24.65 1.78
N ALA A 5 13.24 24.62 1.67
CA ALA A 5 13.88 24.35 0.40
C ALA A 5 13.55 22.92 -0.07
N GLY A 6 13.59 22.69 -1.37
CA GLY A 6 13.02 21.54 -2.04
C GLY A 6 13.17 20.17 -1.41
N GLY A 7 14.24 19.86 -0.70
CA GLY A 7 14.41 18.56 -0.05
C GLY A 7 13.71 18.42 1.30
N ASP A 8 13.10 19.49 1.81
CA ASP A 8 12.57 19.55 3.16
C ASP A 8 11.08 19.25 3.24
N ILE A 9 10.41 19.06 2.11
CA ILE A 9 8.99 18.83 2.05
C ILE A 9 8.74 17.32 1.90
N MET A 10 7.90 16.78 2.78
CA MET A 10 7.53 15.38 2.71
C MET A 10 6.77 15.11 1.41
N LYS A 11 7.05 13.97 0.80
CA LYS A 11 6.45 13.60 -0.47
C LYS A 11 4.97 13.24 -0.36
N THR A 12 4.27 13.43 -1.47
CA THR A 12 2.91 12.93 -1.62
C THR A 12 2.94 11.45 -1.98
N LEU A 13 1.82 10.78 -1.79
CA LEU A 13 1.70 9.36 -2.14
C LEU A 13 1.87 9.14 -3.63
N LYS A 14 1.42 10.09 -4.45
CA LYS A 14 1.62 10.02 -5.90
C LYS A 14 3.10 10.00 -6.27
N GLN A 15 3.89 10.84 -5.62
CA GLN A 15 5.33 10.88 -5.87
C GLN A 15 5.99 9.55 -5.53
N ILE A 16 5.57 8.93 -4.43
CA ILE A 16 6.11 7.63 -4.02
C ILE A 16 5.71 6.53 -5.00
N LEU A 17 4.46 6.53 -5.47
CA LEU A 17 4.02 5.58 -6.48
C LEU A 17 4.87 5.69 -7.75
N ASN A 18 5.16 6.92 -8.18
CA ASN A 18 5.95 7.16 -9.39
C ASN A 18 7.40 6.68 -9.24
N GLU A 19 7.90 6.64 -8.01
CA GLU A 19 9.26 6.18 -7.71
C GLU A 19 9.33 4.66 -7.53
N LYS A 20 8.19 4.01 -7.36
CA LYS A 20 8.14 2.56 -7.16
C LYS A 20 8.64 1.83 -8.39
N LYS A 21 9.46 0.80 -8.17
CA LYS A 21 10.04 0.01 -9.23
C LYS A 21 8.99 -0.70 -10.08
N HIS A 22 7.90 -1.12 -9.47
CA HIS A 22 6.77 -1.76 -10.15
C HIS A 22 5.54 -0.89 -9.94
N GLN A 23 5.14 -0.17 -10.98
CA GLN A 23 4.03 0.76 -10.91
C GLN A 23 2.69 0.15 -11.31
N GLU A 24 2.71 -1.08 -11.85
CA GLU A 24 1.48 -1.75 -12.24
C GLU A 24 0.68 -2.19 -11.01
N VAL A 25 -0.64 -2.03 -11.10
CA VAL A 25 -1.54 -2.55 -10.07
C VAL A 25 -1.69 -4.05 -10.28
N ILE A 26 -1.18 -4.82 -9.33
CA ILE A 26 -1.34 -6.28 -9.39
C ILE A 26 -2.69 -6.61 -8.77
N SER A 27 -3.55 -7.25 -9.54
CA SER A 27 -4.94 -7.46 -9.15
C SER A 27 -5.44 -8.84 -9.51
N ILE A 28 -6.62 -9.17 -8.99
CA ILE A 28 -7.33 -10.41 -9.29
C ILE A 28 -8.83 -10.11 -9.31
N ALA A 29 -9.58 -10.88 -10.08
CA ALA A 29 -11.03 -10.78 -10.10
C ALA A 29 -11.64 -11.49 -8.89
N PRO A 30 -12.81 -11.03 -8.38
CA PRO A 30 -13.40 -11.60 -7.17
C PRO A 30 -13.92 -13.04 -7.33
N ASN A 31 -14.17 -13.48 -8.54
CA ASN A 31 -14.70 -14.82 -8.82
C ASN A 31 -13.61 -15.87 -9.09
N ARG A 32 -12.36 -15.50 -8.84
CA ARG A 32 -11.24 -16.46 -8.99
C ARG A 32 -10.99 -17.19 -7.68
N PRO A 33 -10.44 -18.41 -7.74
CA PRO A 33 -10.09 -19.16 -6.52
C PRO A 33 -8.95 -18.49 -5.75
N VAL A 34 -8.97 -18.63 -4.44
CA VAL A 34 -7.89 -18.14 -3.58
C VAL A 34 -6.53 -18.66 -4.03
N PHE A 35 -6.49 -19.91 -4.51
CA PHE A 35 -5.23 -20.50 -4.98
C PHE A 35 -4.56 -19.64 -6.06
N ASP A 36 -5.33 -19.08 -6.98
CA ASP A 36 -4.79 -18.21 -8.04
C ASP A 36 -4.15 -16.96 -7.44
N ALA A 37 -4.77 -16.40 -6.40
CA ALA A 37 -4.20 -15.25 -5.71
C ALA A 37 -2.88 -15.60 -5.05
N LEU A 38 -2.78 -16.77 -4.44
CA LEU A 38 -1.54 -17.22 -3.79
C LEU A 38 -0.40 -17.34 -4.80
N VAL A 39 -0.70 -17.83 -5.99
CA VAL A 39 0.29 -17.92 -7.07
C VAL A 39 0.80 -16.54 -7.45
N ILE A 40 -0.11 -15.57 -7.61
CA ILE A 40 0.26 -14.20 -7.96
C ILE A 40 1.10 -13.56 -6.86
N LEU A 41 0.68 -13.70 -5.60
CA LEU A 41 1.43 -13.15 -4.46
C LEU A 41 2.87 -13.69 -4.42
N ALA A 42 3.03 -14.99 -4.65
CA ALA A 42 4.33 -15.63 -4.65
C ALA A 42 5.18 -15.17 -5.84
N GLU A 43 4.58 -15.07 -7.02
CA GLU A 43 5.26 -14.71 -8.25
C GLU A 43 5.80 -13.28 -8.20
N TYR A 44 4.99 -12.34 -7.71
CA TYR A 44 5.37 -10.95 -7.62
C TYR A 44 6.03 -10.59 -6.29
N LYS A 45 6.12 -11.53 -5.35
CA LYS A 45 6.72 -11.33 -4.01
C LYS A 45 6.09 -10.16 -3.28
N ILE A 46 4.77 -10.13 -3.28
CA ILE A 46 3.97 -9.10 -2.61
C ILE A 46 3.05 -9.73 -1.58
N GLY A 47 2.57 -8.94 -0.63
CA GLY A 47 1.74 -9.43 0.47
C GLY A 47 0.25 -9.16 0.32
N ALA A 48 -0.16 -8.43 -0.71
CA ALA A 48 -1.57 -8.11 -0.93
C ALA A 48 -1.87 -7.84 -2.39
N LEU A 49 -3.11 -8.13 -2.79
CA LEU A 49 -3.62 -7.89 -4.13
C LEU A 49 -4.83 -6.97 -4.06
N ALA A 50 -4.97 -6.11 -5.06
CA ALA A 50 -6.22 -5.42 -5.30
C ALA A 50 -7.21 -6.41 -5.90
N VAL A 51 -8.46 -6.39 -5.45
CA VAL A 51 -9.54 -7.18 -6.06
C VAL A 51 -10.37 -6.22 -6.89
N ILE A 52 -10.37 -6.43 -8.19
CA ILE A 52 -11.00 -5.50 -9.14
C ILE A 52 -12.08 -6.26 -9.94
N ASP A 53 -13.27 -5.65 -9.99
CA ASP A 53 -14.40 -6.16 -10.75
C ASP A 53 -14.89 -5.07 -11.68
N GLU A 54 -14.90 -5.37 -12.98
CA GLU A 54 -15.34 -4.41 -14.01
C GLU A 54 -14.67 -3.03 -13.86
N GLY A 55 -13.37 -3.04 -13.61
CA GLY A 55 -12.59 -1.80 -13.48
C GLY A 55 -12.70 -1.10 -12.13
N GLN A 56 -13.49 -1.63 -11.21
CA GLN A 56 -13.69 -1.02 -9.88
C GLN A 56 -13.00 -1.82 -8.79
N LEU A 57 -12.38 -1.12 -7.85
CA LEU A 57 -11.79 -1.74 -6.68
C LEU A 57 -12.90 -2.20 -5.75
N VAL A 58 -13.05 -3.52 -5.56
CA VAL A 58 -14.10 -4.08 -4.71
C VAL A 58 -13.57 -4.68 -3.41
N GLY A 59 -12.26 -4.85 -3.30
CA GLY A 59 -11.69 -5.41 -2.08
C GLY A 59 -10.18 -5.51 -2.15
N ILE A 60 -9.61 -6.01 -1.07
CA ILE A 60 -8.19 -6.34 -0.99
C ILE A 60 -8.07 -7.76 -0.43
N PHE A 61 -7.17 -8.53 -0.99
CA PHE A 61 -6.85 -9.85 -0.48
C PHE A 61 -5.38 -9.90 -0.10
N SER A 62 -5.10 -10.23 1.17
CA SER A 62 -3.74 -10.26 1.72
C SER A 62 -3.38 -11.64 2.25
N GLU A 63 -2.07 -11.84 2.49
CA GLU A 63 -1.60 -13.04 3.18
C GLU A 63 -2.26 -13.21 4.54
N ARG A 64 -2.57 -12.11 5.21
CA ARG A 64 -3.28 -12.12 6.49
C ARG A 64 -4.71 -12.64 6.33
N ASP A 65 -5.41 -12.22 5.27
CA ASP A 65 -6.75 -12.74 4.96
C ASP A 65 -6.69 -14.25 4.68
N TYR A 66 -5.66 -14.67 3.98
CA TYR A 66 -5.47 -16.09 3.72
C TYR A 66 -5.33 -16.89 5.02
N ALA A 67 -4.49 -16.42 5.93
CA ALA A 67 -4.29 -17.10 7.20
C ALA A 67 -5.58 -17.15 8.03
N ARG A 68 -6.27 -16.02 8.13
CA ARG A 68 -7.44 -15.88 9.00
C ARG A 68 -8.72 -16.50 8.44
N GLU A 69 -8.95 -16.35 7.14
CA GLU A 69 -10.22 -16.69 6.53
C GLU A 69 -10.20 -18.02 5.77
N VAL A 70 -9.02 -18.52 5.45
CA VAL A 70 -8.87 -19.78 4.72
C VAL A 70 -8.25 -20.84 5.61
N VAL A 71 -7.00 -20.66 6.02
CA VAL A 71 -6.26 -21.68 6.77
C VAL A 71 -6.92 -21.94 8.12
N LEU A 72 -7.15 -20.91 8.92
CA LEU A 72 -7.70 -21.11 10.27
C LEU A 72 -9.15 -21.56 10.26
N LYS A 73 -9.87 -21.34 9.18
CA LYS A 73 -11.27 -21.80 9.04
C LYS A 73 -11.39 -23.13 8.31
N GLY A 74 -10.27 -23.75 8.01
CA GLY A 74 -10.27 -25.08 7.36
C GLY A 74 -10.79 -25.08 5.95
N ARG A 75 -10.76 -23.95 5.24
CA ARG A 75 -11.23 -23.87 3.87
C ARG A 75 -10.16 -24.30 2.89
N SER A 76 -10.58 -24.74 1.72
CA SER A 76 -9.67 -25.12 0.63
C SER A 76 -9.40 -23.91 -0.27
N SER A 77 -8.14 -23.59 -0.52
CA SER A 77 -7.78 -22.50 -1.42
C SER A 77 -8.23 -22.75 -2.85
N ARG A 78 -8.40 -24.00 -3.25
CA ARG A 78 -8.80 -24.35 -4.62
C ARG A 78 -10.29 -24.20 -4.87
N THR A 79 -11.10 -24.26 -3.81
CA THR A 79 -12.56 -24.19 -3.94
C THR A 79 -13.16 -22.95 -3.30
N THR A 80 -12.37 -22.15 -2.60
CA THR A 80 -12.82 -20.89 -2.00
C THR A 80 -12.54 -19.75 -2.96
N LEU A 81 -13.53 -18.90 -3.21
CA LEU A 81 -13.38 -17.74 -4.10
C LEU A 81 -12.91 -16.54 -3.32
N ILE A 82 -12.21 -15.64 -4.02
CA ILE A 82 -11.67 -14.41 -3.44
C ILE A 82 -12.76 -13.58 -2.76
N ASN A 83 -13.93 -13.43 -3.41
CA ASN A 83 -15.01 -12.62 -2.85
C ASN A 83 -15.55 -13.15 -1.51
N GLU A 84 -15.30 -14.43 -1.19
CA GLU A 84 -15.74 -15.00 0.08
C GLU A 84 -14.83 -14.64 1.25
N VAL A 85 -13.60 -14.24 0.97
CA VAL A 85 -12.56 -14.07 2.00
C VAL A 85 -11.84 -12.72 1.95
N MET A 86 -12.02 -11.95 0.90
CA MET A 86 -11.37 -10.65 0.77
C MET A 86 -11.88 -9.65 1.81
N THR A 87 -11.09 -8.62 2.06
CA THR A 87 -11.54 -7.46 2.84
C THR A 87 -12.28 -6.54 1.89
N ALA A 88 -13.60 -6.41 2.09
CA ALA A 88 -14.46 -5.60 1.21
C ALA A 88 -14.53 -4.13 1.62
N LYS A 89 -14.36 -3.83 2.91
CA LYS A 89 -14.30 -2.45 3.40
C LYS A 89 -12.89 -1.93 3.23
N VAL A 90 -12.60 -1.43 2.04
CA VAL A 90 -11.25 -1.00 1.69
C VAL A 90 -10.95 0.37 2.31
N ILE A 91 -9.84 0.44 3.05
CA ILE A 91 -9.29 1.71 3.53
C ILE A 91 -8.33 2.17 2.44
N SER A 92 -8.56 3.36 1.91
CA SER A 92 -7.76 3.90 0.82
C SER A 92 -7.29 5.32 1.13
N ALA A 93 -6.35 5.81 0.33
CA ALA A 93 -5.86 7.17 0.43
C ALA A 93 -5.87 7.84 -0.93
N SER A 94 -5.76 9.16 -0.94
CA SER A 94 -5.71 9.96 -2.15
C SER A 94 -4.25 10.14 -2.58
N PRO A 95 -3.99 10.30 -3.89
CA PRO A 95 -2.62 10.54 -4.37
C PRO A 95 -2.01 11.83 -3.85
N GLN A 96 -2.83 12.81 -3.43
CA GLN A 96 -2.35 14.06 -2.87
C GLN A 96 -2.04 13.99 -1.37
N ASP A 97 -2.42 12.91 -0.70
CA ASP A 97 -2.12 12.75 0.73
C ASP A 97 -0.62 12.62 0.96
N LEU A 98 -0.17 13.03 2.13
CA LEU A 98 1.23 12.96 2.51
C LEU A 98 1.58 11.64 3.18
N VAL A 99 2.86 11.31 3.17
CA VAL A 99 3.37 10.06 3.74
C VAL A 99 3.01 9.90 5.22
N ASP A 100 3.17 10.95 6.02
CA ASP A 100 2.89 10.87 7.46
C ASP A 100 1.39 10.60 7.72
N SER A 101 0.52 11.19 6.93
CA SER A 101 -0.92 10.96 7.00
C SER A 101 -1.27 9.50 6.70
N ALA A 102 -0.63 8.95 5.67
CA ALA A 102 -0.82 7.54 5.30
C ALA A 102 -0.29 6.59 6.38
N MET A 103 0.87 6.91 6.95
CA MET A 103 1.45 6.12 8.05
C MET A 103 0.51 6.11 9.25
N GLN A 104 -0.07 7.26 9.57
CA GLN A 104 -1.04 7.37 10.67
C GLN A 104 -2.27 6.50 10.41
N THR A 105 -2.79 6.56 9.19
CA THR A 105 -3.94 5.72 8.79
C THR A 105 -3.64 4.24 8.94
N MET A 106 -2.47 3.81 8.48
CA MET A 106 -2.07 2.41 8.57
C MET A 106 -1.93 1.96 10.02
N SER A 107 -1.37 2.82 10.87
CA SER A 107 -1.22 2.54 12.29
C SER A 107 -2.59 2.45 12.98
N ASP A 108 -3.44 3.44 12.77
CA ASP A 108 -4.77 3.51 13.40
C ASP A 108 -5.66 2.36 12.98
N ARG A 109 -5.60 1.97 11.71
CA ARG A 109 -6.43 0.90 11.16
C ARG A 109 -5.77 -0.46 11.18
N ARG A 110 -4.53 -0.53 11.61
CA ARG A 110 -3.76 -1.79 11.71
C ARG A 110 -3.69 -2.54 10.38
N ILE A 111 -3.43 -1.79 9.32
CA ILE A 111 -3.28 -2.35 7.97
C ILE A 111 -1.85 -2.14 7.49
N ARG A 112 -1.39 -3.01 6.59
CA ARG A 112 -0.02 -2.98 6.06
C ARG A 112 0.05 -2.58 4.60
N HIS A 113 -1.10 -2.49 3.94
CA HIS A 113 -1.20 -2.15 2.53
C HIS A 113 -2.30 -1.12 2.37
N LEU A 114 -2.01 -0.08 1.60
CA LEU A 114 -2.92 1.04 1.42
C LEU A 114 -3.08 1.30 -0.08
N PRO A 115 -4.26 1.02 -0.63
CA PRO A 115 -4.53 1.37 -2.02
C PRO A 115 -4.68 2.89 -2.17
N ILE A 116 -4.10 3.41 -3.23
CA ILE A 116 -4.18 4.83 -3.58
C ILE A 116 -5.22 4.95 -4.68
N VAL A 117 -6.28 5.68 -4.38
CA VAL A 117 -7.48 5.75 -5.23
C VAL A 117 -7.80 7.19 -5.59
N GLU A 118 -8.17 7.41 -6.85
CA GLU A 118 -8.61 8.71 -7.35
C GLU A 118 -9.84 8.48 -8.23
N ASN A 119 -10.95 9.13 -7.87
CA ASN A 119 -12.21 9.02 -8.62
C ASN A 119 -12.67 7.57 -8.81
N GLY A 120 -12.52 6.76 -7.77
CA GLY A 120 -12.93 5.35 -7.79
C GLY A 120 -11.97 4.41 -8.49
N THR A 121 -10.91 4.94 -9.10
CA THR A 121 -9.92 4.14 -9.81
C THR A 121 -8.67 3.98 -8.96
N ILE A 122 -8.20 2.75 -8.81
CA ILE A 122 -6.97 2.49 -8.07
C ILE A 122 -5.76 2.86 -8.94
N LEU A 123 -4.88 3.69 -8.40
CA LEU A 123 -3.65 4.10 -9.07
C LEU A 123 -2.47 3.19 -8.73
N GLY A 124 -2.51 2.58 -7.56
CA GLY A 124 -1.44 1.72 -7.09
C GLY A 124 -1.66 1.31 -5.66
N MET A 125 -0.73 0.54 -5.12
CA MET A 125 -0.79 0.10 -3.73
C MET A 125 0.55 0.36 -3.06
N LEU A 126 0.52 0.95 -1.86
CA LEU A 126 1.71 1.19 -1.06
C LEU A 126 1.69 0.31 0.18
N SER A 127 2.84 -0.25 0.51
CA SER A 127 3.01 -1.03 1.74
C SER A 127 3.59 -0.16 2.84
N VAL A 128 3.50 -0.65 4.09
CA VAL A 128 4.19 -0.02 5.22
C VAL A 128 5.68 0.14 4.90
N GLY A 129 6.30 -0.86 4.27
CA GLY A 129 7.71 -0.78 3.89
C GLY A 129 8.01 0.36 2.93
N ASP A 130 7.15 0.60 1.95
CA ASP A 130 7.31 1.71 1.00
C ASP A 130 7.31 3.05 1.74
N LEU A 131 6.36 3.23 2.67
CA LEU A 131 6.22 4.48 3.39
C LEU A 131 7.32 4.67 4.44
N LEU A 132 7.72 3.59 5.10
CA LEU A 132 8.78 3.63 6.09
C LEU A 132 10.10 4.03 5.45
N LYS A 133 10.40 3.49 4.29
CA LYS A 133 11.60 3.84 3.53
C LYS A 133 11.65 5.33 3.22
N GLU A 134 10.52 5.91 2.81
CA GLU A 134 10.43 7.34 2.53
C GLU A 134 10.57 8.18 3.80
N THR A 135 9.96 7.73 4.90
CA THR A 135 10.06 8.41 6.18
C THR A 135 11.51 8.48 6.66
N ILE A 136 12.25 7.38 6.54
CA ILE A 136 13.65 7.33 6.91
C ILE A 136 14.47 8.29 6.06
N ALA A 137 14.25 8.30 4.75
CA ALA A 137 14.96 9.20 3.84
C ALA A 137 14.71 10.66 4.18
N TYR A 138 13.46 11.01 4.49
CA TYR A 138 13.08 12.37 4.89
C TYR A 138 13.80 12.79 6.18
N GLN A 139 13.81 11.91 7.19
CA GLN A 139 14.47 12.19 8.46
C GLN A 139 15.99 12.34 8.29
N GLN A 140 16.60 11.53 7.47
CA GLN A 140 18.02 11.64 7.18
C GLN A 140 18.36 12.97 6.52
N GLY A 141 17.50 13.45 5.62
CA GLY A 141 17.65 14.75 4.99
C GLY A 141 17.60 15.87 6.01
N LEU A 142 16.68 15.80 6.97
CA LEU A 142 16.57 16.79 8.03
C LEU A 142 17.81 16.81 8.93
N ILE A 143 18.31 15.64 9.28
CA ILE A 143 19.51 15.51 10.10
C ILE A 143 20.71 16.14 9.39
N GLN A 144 20.86 15.88 8.10
CA GLN A 144 21.95 16.44 7.31
C GLN A 144 21.89 17.97 7.29
N GLN A 145 20.70 18.54 7.15
CA GLN A 145 20.53 19.98 7.16
C GLN A 145 20.90 20.58 8.51
N LEU A 146 20.50 19.94 9.59
CA LEU A 146 20.85 20.41 10.94
C LEU A 146 22.35 20.34 11.17
N GLU A 147 23.00 19.29 10.73
CA GLU A 147 24.46 19.17 10.83
C GLU A 147 25.16 20.28 10.09
N ASN A 148 24.72 20.57 8.86
CA ASN A 148 25.29 21.64 8.06
C ASN A 148 25.11 23.00 8.73
N TYR A 149 23.94 23.23 9.32
CA TYR A 149 23.66 24.47 10.04
C TYR A 149 24.58 24.64 11.26
N ILE A 150 24.75 23.59 12.04
CA ILE A 150 25.60 23.61 13.22
C ILE A 150 27.06 23.85 12.86
N GLN A 151 27.50 23.35 11.71
CA GLN A 151 28.86 23.55 11.23
C GLN A 151 29.09 24.92 10.61
N GLY A 152 28.07 25.76 10.56
CA GLY A 152 28.19 27.13 10.04
C GLY A 152 28.23 27.22 8.53
N ASN A 153 27.76 26.20 7.85
CA ASN A 153 27.76 26.17 6.39
C ASN A 153 26.44 26.63 5.78
#